data_6ceb5e963324ff67f3671d2598036ebe
#
_entry.id   6ceb5e963324ff67f3671d2598036ebe
#
_cell.length_a   1.000
_cell.length_b   1.000
_cell.length_c   1.000
_cell.angle_alpha   90.00
_cell.angle_beta   90.00
_cell.angle_gamma   90.00
#
_symmetry.space_group_name_H-M   'P 1'
#
loop_
_entity.id
_entity.type
_entity.pdbx_description
1 polymer ?
#
loop_
_entity_poly.entity_id
_entity_poly.type
_entity_poly.pdbx_seq_one_letter_code
_entity_poly.pdbx_strand_id
1 'polypeptide(L)'
;YIKSELESIENDMSEPRQAPFGRADKAACWLLRARLYLNAEVYTGQPRWNDAITYAGKVLDPSNGYGLCGNYEQLFMADNDENPDAKKEIILSIRQDGVQAKSYGGSYFLIAATQKSDMPNRGTNDPWECIRTRKALVDKFFANSEDIPFTEYTDNKWQNVRDVQAAAKDERALFYTTGRKAELESVGKFTDGLSFMKWSNLRSDGQPAHDAKIPDTDIPFFRLAEAYLIRAEAYLRAGGANAQQNAWLDIKALRDR
;
A
#
# COMPACT_ATOMS: atom_id res chain seq x y z
N TYR A 1 2.72 -27.18 -9.18
CA TYR A 1 3.82 -27.07 -8.21
C TYR A 1 3.47 -26.10 -7.08
N ILE A 2 3.36 -24.76 -7.32
CA ILE A 2 3.12 -23.76 -6.25
C ILE A 2 1.91 -24.11 -5.37
N LYS A 3 0.79 -24.53 -5.99
CA LYS A 3 -0.42 -24.94 -5.25
C LYS A 3 -0.12 -26.09 -4.29
N SER A 4 0.53 -27.16 -4.77
CA SER A 4 0.82 -28.34 -3.94
C SER A 4 1.79 -28.04 -2.79
N GLU A 5 2.79 -27.18 -3.02
CA GLU A 5 3.69 -26.74 -1.95
C GLU A 5 2.94 -25.96 -0.86
N LEU A 6 2.10 -24.99 -1.25
CA LEU A 6 1.30 -24.22 -0.28
C LEU A 6 0.31 -25.11 0.50
N GLU A 7 -0.25 -26.14 -0.15
CA GLU A 7 -1.13 -27.11 0.50
C GLU A 7 -0.37 -28.00 1.51
N SER A 8 0.86 -28.37 1.19
CA SER A 8 1.67 -29.24 2.07
C SER A 8 2.13 -28.53 3.34
N ILE A 9 2.43 -27.21 3.27
CA ILE A 9 2.97 -26.45 4.40
C ILE A 9 1.88 -25.78 5.26
N GLU A 10 0.64 -25.63 4.77
CA GLU A 10 -0.41 -24.86 5.44
C GLU A 10 -0.61 -25.30 6.90
N ASN A 11 -0.62 -26.62 7.15
CA ASN A 11 -0.86 -27.17 8.48
C ASN A 11 0.33 -27.01 9.44
N ASP A 12 1.54 -26.85 8.91
CA ASP A 12 2.76 -26.68 9.70
C ASP A 12 3.05 -25.20 10.04
N MET A 13 2.30 -24.28 9.44
CA MET A 13 2.45 -22.84 9.71
C MET A 13 1.71 -22.44 11.00
N SER A 14 2.25 -21.42 11.67
CA SER A 14 1.60 -20.79 12.82
C SER A 14 0.21 -20.26 12.45
N GLU A 15 -0.71 -20.30 13.39
CA GLU A 15 -2.02 -19.65 13.25
C GLU A 15 -1.86 -18.15 12.99
N PRO A 16 -2.86 -17.50 12.37
CA PRO A 16 -2.80 -16.08 12.07
C PRO A 16 -2.38 -15.25 13.28
N ARG A 17 -1.40 -14.34 13.08
CA ARG A 17 -0.82 -13.45 14.10
C ARG A 17 -0.11 -14.17 15.27
N GLN A 18 0.10 -15.46 15.23
CA GLN A 18 0.87 -16.19 16.25
C GLN A 18 2.36 -16.31 15.92
N ALA A 19 2.74 -16.06 14.66
CA ALA A 19 4.15 -15.95 14.28
C ALA A 19 4.72 -14.58 14.72
N PRO A 20 6.03 -14.49 15.01
CA PRO A 20 6.69 -13.20 15.19
C PRO A 20 6.46 -12.30 13.97
N PHE A 21 6.29 -10.99 14.21
CA PHE A 21 6.05 -10.02 13.13
C PHE A 21 7.16 -10.08 12.07
N GLY A 22 6.77 -10.04 10.80
CA GLY A 22 7.67 -10.22 9.65
C GLY A 22 7.91 -11.69 9.26
N ARG A 23 7.30 -12.65 9.96
CA ARG A 23 7.28 -14.06 9.54
C ARG A 23 5.92 -14.44 8.99
N ALA A 24 5.95 -15.29 7.94
CA ALA A 24 4.73 -15.79 7.32
C ALA A 24 3.98 -16.74 8.27
N ASP A 25 2.67 -16.55 8.36
CA ASP A 25 1.71 -17.41 9.06
C ASP A 25 0.69 -17.98 8.06
N LYS A 26 -0.34 -18.67 8.56
CA LYS A 26 -1.41 -19.22 7.72
C LYS A 26 -2.12 -18.15 6.88
N ALA A 27 -2.30 -16.92 7.40
CA ALA A 27 -2.95 -15.86 6.64
C ALA A 27 -2.11 -15.45 5.42
N ALA A 28 -0.78 -15.41 5.54
CA ALA A 28 0.12 -15.17 4.41
C ALA A 28 0.01 -16.29 3.36
N CYS A 29 -0.06 -17.55 3.79
CA CYS A 29 -0.28 -18.69 2.90
C CYS A 29 -1.63 -18.57 2.16
N TRP A 30 -2.71 -18.29 2.88
CA TRP A 30 -4.04 -18.14 2.29
C TRP A 30 -4.12 -16.97 1.31
N LEU A 31 -3.49 -15.84 1.63
CA LEU A 31 -3.48 -14.69 0.73
C LEU A 31 -2.70 -14.99 -0.56
N LEU A 32 -1.57 -15.69 -0.46
CA LEU A 32 -0.83 -16.13 -1.64
C LEU A 32 -1.63 -17.10 -2.50
N ARG A 33 -2.39 -18.04 -1.86
CA ARG A 33 -3.31 -18.95 -2.57
C ARG A 33 -4.45 -18.19 -3.22
N ALA A 34 -5.04 -17.19 -2.55
CA ALA A 34 -6.09 -16.36 -3.12
C ALA A 34 -5.57 -15.61 -4.37
N ARG A 35 -4.37 -15.04 -4.30
CA ARG A 35 -3.69 -14.38 -5.43
C ARG A 35 -3.43 -15.34 -6.59
N LEU A 36 -2.97 -16.57 -6.29
CA LEU A 36 -2.75 -17.62 -7.28
C LEU A 36 -4.05 -18.01 -7.99
N TYR A 37 -5.13 -18.22 -7.24
CA TYR A 37 -6.43 -18.60 -7.80
C TYR A 37 -7.11 -17.49 -8.58
N LEU A 38 -6.98 -16.22 -8.17
CA LEU A 38 -7.50 -15.08 -8.92
C LEU A 38 -6.91 -15.04 -10.34
N ASN A 39 -5.63 -15.38 -10.47
CA ASN A 39 -4.89 -15.35 -11.74
C ASN A 39 -4.79 -16.73 -12.43
N ALA A 40 -5.44 -17.76 -11.91
CA ALA A 40 -5.31 -19.13 -12.41
C ALA A 40 -5.69 -19.28 -13.90
N GLU A 41 -6.70 -18.52 -14.35
CA GLU A 41 -7.12 -18.53 -15.76
C GLU A 41 -5.98 -18.08 -16.69
N VAL A 42 -5.20 -17.05 -16.29
CA VAL A 42 -4.04 -16.56 -17.07
C VAL A 42 -2.94 -17.63 -17.17
N TYR A 43 -2.72 -18.38 -16.08
CA TYR A 43 -1.62 -19.35 -16.00
C TYR A 43 -1.98 -20.71 -16.60
N THR A 44 -3.26 -21.11 -16.55
CA THR A 44 -3.69 -22.48 -16.86
C THR A 44 -4.80 -22.57 -17.90
N GLY A 45 -5.40 -21.43 -18.29
CA GLY A 45 -6.62 -21.38 -19.10
C GLY A 45 -7.89 -21.81 -18.34
N GLN A 46 -7.79 -22.05 -17.03
CA GLN A 46 -8.91 -22.50 -16.20
C GLN A 46 -9.18 -21.52 -15.05
N PRO A 47 -10.37 -20.88 -14.99
CA PRO A 47 -10.71 -19.97 -13.91
C PRO A 47 -10.88 -20.69 -12.57
N ARG A 48 -10.40 -20.07 -11.48
CA ARG A 48 -10.49 -20.58 -10.11
C ARG A 48 -11.03 -19.50 -9.15
N TRP A 49 -11.96 -18.67 -9.60
CA TRP A 49 -12.42 -17.49 -8.83
C TRP A 49 -13.15 -17.86 -7.53
N ASN A 50 -13.90 -18.96 -7.49
CA ASN A 50 -14.53 -19.44 -6.25
C ASN A 50 -13.49 -19.86 -5.19
N ASP A 51 -12.37 -20.43 -5.62
CA ASP A 51 -11.26 -20.72 -4.71
C ASP A 51 -10.61 -19.43 -4.20
N ALA A 52 -10.46 -18.42 -5.06
CA ALA A 52 -9.96 -17.10 -4.65
C ALA A 52 -10.89 -16.45 -3.60
N ILE A 53 -12.21 -16.50 -3.80
CA ILE A 53 -13.21 -16.05 -2.81
C ILE A 53 -13.03 -16.78 -1.48
N THR A 54 -12.89 -18.10 -1.53
CA THR A 54 -12.75 -18.95 -0.33
C THR A 54 -11.49 -18.58 0.46
N TYR A 55 -10.33 -18.48 -0.20
CA TYR A 55 -9.06 -18.20 0.49
C TYR A 55 -8.92 -16.76 0.94
N ALA A 56 -9.41 -15.80 0.16
CA ALA A 56 -9.52 -14.42 0.62
C ALA A 56 -10.49 -14.30 1.81
N GLY A 57 -11.60 -15.07 1.80
CA GLY A 57 -12.53 -15.15 2.91
C GLY A 57 -11.89 -15.69 4.19
N LYS A 58 -11.02 -16.71 4.10
CA LYS A 58 -10.24 -17.20 5.26
C LYS A 58 -9.37 -16.10 5.86
N VAL A 59 -8.67 -15.31 5.03
CA VAL A 59 -7.84 -14.18 5.50
C VAL A 59 -8.68 -13.12 6.20
N LEU A 60 -9.88 -12.84 5.67
CA LEU A 60 -10.79 -11.80 6.15
C LEU A 60 -11.65 -12.24 7.35
N ASP A 61 -11.49 -13.46 7.85
CA ASP A 61 -12.22 -13.92 9.03
C ASP A 61 -11.81 -13.08 10.26
N PRO A 62 -12.76 -12.42 10.94
CA PRO A 62 -12.45 -11.57 12.10
C PRO A 62 -11.75 -12.33 13.25
N SER A 63 -11.94 -13.63 13.36
CA SER A 63 -11.29 -14.48 14.38
C SER A 63 -9.76 -14.51 14.25
N ASN A 64 -9.22 -14.18 13.07
CA ASN A 64 -7.77 -14.09 12.84
C ASN A 64 -7.12 -12.88 13.52
N GLY A 65 -7.91 -11.89 13.97
CA GLY A 65 -7.44 -10.71 14.66
C GLY A 65 -6.73 -9.68 13.74
N TYR A 66 -6.80 -9.84 12.41
CA TYR A 66 -6.41 -8.80 11.46
C TYR A 66 -7.52 -7.76 11.32
N GLY A 67 -7.15 -6.51 11.02
CA GLY A 67 -8.09 -5.41 10.82
C GLY A 67 -7.47 -4.31 9.94
N LEU A 68 -8.29 -3.47 9.34
CA LEU A 68 -7.80 -2.33 8.58
C LEU A 68 -7.20 -1.27 9.50
N CYS A 69 -6.09 -0.66 9.09
CA CYS A 69 -5.47 0.48 9.74
C CYS A 69 -6.36 1.71 9.53
N GLY A 70 -6.70 2.43 10.60
CA GLY A 70 -7.57 3.60 10.52
C GLY A 70 -6.93 4.82 9.86
N ASN A 71 -5.60 4.91 9.89
CA ASN A 71 -4.84 5.94 9.17
C ASN A 71 -3.96 5.30 8.11
N TYR A 72 -4.32 5.50 6.84
CA TYR A 72 -3.62 4.90 5.70
C TYR A 72 -2.12 5.23 5.64
N GLU A 73 -1.71 6.45 6.03
CA GLU A 73 -0.31 6.88 5.98
C GLU A 73 0.57 6.06 6.91
N GLN A 74 0.07 5.66 8.08
CA GLN A 74 0.82 4.90 9.08
C GLN A 74 1.32 3.54 8.57
N LEU A 75 0.66 2.97 7.56
CA LEU A 75 1.13 1.75 6.90
C LEU A 75 2.48 1.91 6.20
N PHE A 76 2.93 3.13 5.93
CA PHE A 76 4.10 3.45 5.12
C PHE A 76 5.05 4.42 5.83
N MET A 77 4.95 4.53 7.16
CA MET A 77 5.80 5.32 8.04
C MET A 77 6.86 4.46 8.72
N ALA A 78 7.87 5.10 9.29
CA ALA A 78 9.07 4.45 9.83
C ALA A 78 8.79 3.47 10.98
N ASP A 79 7.68 3.66 11.69
CA ASP A 79 7.25 2.84 12.83
C ASP A 79 6.09 1.89 12.48
N ASN A 80 5.92 1.53 11.21
CA ASN A 80 4.81 0.66 10.79
C ASN A 80 4.90 -0.77 11.33
N ASP A 81 6.06 -1.18 11.81
CA ASP A 81 6.31 -2.45 12.51
C ASP A 81 6.11 -2.36 14.04
N GLU A 82 6.05 -1.15 14.60
CA GLU A 82 5.81 -0.87 16.02
C GLU A 82 4.37 -0.40 16.26
N ASN A 83 3.84 0.45 15.39
CA ASN A 83 2.50 1.02 15.50
C ASN A 83 1.42 -0.07 15.50
N PRO A 84 0.62 -0.22 16.58
CA PRO A 84 -0.36 -1.31 16.69
C PRO A 84 -1.44 -1.26 15.61
N ASP A 85 -1.82 -0.05 15.15
CA ASP A 85 -2.85 0.13 14.13
C ASP A 85 -2.36 -0.30 12.74
N ALA A 86 -1.12 0.04 12.39
CA ALA A 86 -0.49 -0.43 11.16
C ALA A 86 -0.27 -1.95 11.17
N LYS A 87 0.27 -2.48 12.28
CA LYS A 87 0.56 -3.92 12.45
C LYS A 87 -0.68 -4.81 12.33
N LYS A 88 -1.87 -4.33 12.67
CA LYS A 88 -3.08 -5.15 12.55
C LYS A 88 -3.49 -5.38 11.09
N GLU A 89 -3.08 -4.51 10.15
CA GLU A 89 -3.37 -4.69 8.73
C GLU A 89 -2.26 -5.45 7.98
N ILE A 90 -1.00 -5.36 8.45
CA ILE A 90 0.15 -5.98 7.80
C ILE A 90 0.19 -7.48 8.13
N ILE A 91 0.06 -8.33 7.09
CA ILE A 91 0.12 -9.79 7.21
C ILE A 91 1.55 -10.30 7.08
N LEU A 92 2.31 -9.73 6.15
CA LEU A 92 3.73 -10.04 5.95
C LEU A 92 4.47 -8.79 5.50
N SER A 93 5.57 -8.47 6.17
CA SER A 93 6.46 -7.37 5.79
C SER A 93 7.84 -7.85 5.37
N ILE A 94 8.49 -7.09 4.49
CA ILE A 94 9.94 -7.17 4.28
C ILE A 94 10.55 -6.16 5.25
N ARG A 95 11.27 -6.69 6.24
CA ARG A 95 11.84 -5.93 7.34
C ARG A 95 12.93 -4.97 6.87
N GLN A 96 12.83 -3.75 7.37
CA GLN A 96 13.85 -2.70 7.23
C GLN A 96 14.09 -2.08 8.60
N ASP A 97 15.31 -1.80 8.92
CA ASP A 97 15.67 -0.94 10.05
C ASP A 97 16.89 -0.10 9.65
N GLY A 98 17.00 1.10 10.10
CA GLY A 98 18.15 1.97 9.81
C GLY A 98 19.46 1.50 10.46
N VAL A 99 19.50 0.33 11.09
CA VAL A 99 20.61 -0.19 11.88
C VAL A 99 21.23 -1.45 11.27
N GLN A 100 20.48 -2.57 11.21
CA GLN A 100 21.00 -3.89 10.80
C GLN A 100 20.54 -4.29 9.40
N ALA A 101 19.24 -4.15 9.11
CA ALA A 101 18.64 -4.50 7.82
C ALA A 101 18.75 -3.34 6.80
N LYS A 102 19.95 -2.78 6.67
CA LYS A 102 20.24 -1.66 5.77
C LYS A 102 20.24 -2.09 4.31
N SER A 103 19.47 -1.38 3.47
CA SER A 103 19.45 -1.60 2.04
C SER A 103 19.23 -0.30 1.27
N TYR A 104 19.91 -0.13 0.15
CA TYR A 104 19.62 0.94 -0.82
C TYR A 104 18.43 0.62 -1.74
N GLY A 105 17.91 -0.59 -1.66
CA GLY A 105 16.65 -0.99 -2.29
C GLY A 105 15.45 -0.77 -1.36
N GLY A 106 14.31 -1.41 -1.69
CA GLY A 106 13.15 -1.42 -0.83
C GLY A 106 12.58 -0.04 -0.54
N SER A 107 12.27 0.24 0.73
CA SER A 107 11.68 1.50 1.17
C SER A 107 12.62 2.69 0.99
N TYR A 108 13.93 2.50 1.13
CA TYR A 108 14.91 3.56 0.83
C TYR A 108 14.76 4.07 -0.61
N PHE A 109 14.74 3.16 -1.59
CA PHE A 109 14.54 3.54 -2.98
C PHE A 109 13.21 4.29 -3.17
N LEU A 110 12.13 3.79 -2.57
CA LEU A 110 10.80 4.40 -2.71
C LEU A 110 10.72 5.80 -2.10
N ILE A 111 11.42 6.04 -1.00
CA ILE A 111 11.45 7.35 -0.34
C ILE A 111 12.39 8.30 -1.08
N ALA A 112 13.65 7.91 -1.29
CA ALA A 112 14.66 8.75 -1.92
C ALA A 112 14.31 9.10 -3.37
N ALA A 113 13.87 8.12 -4.17
CA ALA A 113 13.56 8.31 -5.59
C ALA A 113 12.33 9.20 -5.82
N THR A 114 11.44 9.31 -4.84
CA THR A 114 10.24 10.16 -4.94
C THR A 114 10.39 11.51 -4.24
N GLN A 115 11.50 11.77 -3.56
CA GLN A 115 11.78 13.02 -2.82
C GLN A 115 12.59 13.99 -3.66
N LYS A 116 12.27 15.30 -3.50
CA LYS A 116 13.03 16.46 -3.95
C LYS A 116 13.13 17.47 -2.80
N SER A 117 14.17 18.29 -2.80
CA SER A 117 14.42 19.28 -1.73
C SER A 117 13.35 20.38 -1.62
N ASP A 118 12.60 20.66 -2.69
CA ASP A 118 11.50 21.64 -2.69
C ASP A 118 10.20 21.10 -2.08
N MET A 119 10.12 19.80 -1.79
CA MET A 119 8.95 19.12 -1.21
C MET A 119 8.96 19.14 0.32
N PRO A 120 7.83 18.79 1.00
CA PRO A 120 7.86 18.41 2.40
C PRO A 120 8.84 17.25 2.61
N ASN A 121 9.71 17.35 3.62
CA ASN A 121 10.66 16.27 3.93
C ASN A 121 9.90 15.07 4.50
N ARG A 122 10.25 13.87 4.04
CA ARG A 122 9.70 12.59 4.51
C ARG A 122 10.71 11.74 5.29
N GLY A 123 11.63 12.42 6.00
CA GLY A 123 12.62 11.74 6.84
C GLY A 123 13.83 11.22 6.06
N THR A 124 14.14 11.80 4.88
CA THR A 124 15.36 11.50 4.13
C THR A 124 16.20 12.74 3.88
N ASN A 125 17.51 12.61 4.00
CA ASN A 125 18.50 13.61 3.62
C ASN A 125 19.17 13.34 2.26
N ASP A 126 18.69 12.32 1.51
CA ASP A 126 19.29 11.86 0.24
C ASP A 126 18.23 11.76 -0.88
N PRO A 127 17.68 12.89 -1.37
CA PRO A 127 16.67 12.90 -2.43
C PRO A 127 17.29 12.60 -3.80
N TRP A 128 16.65 11.71 -4.59
CA TRP A 128 17.14 11.30 -5.92
C TRP A 128 16.34 11.86 -7.09
N GLU A 129 15.18 12.43 -6.87
CA GLU A 129 14.37 13.11 -7.89
C GLU A 129 14.06 12.25 -9.14
N CYS A 130 13.65 10.99 -8.97
CA CYS A 130 13.47 10.04 -10.06
C CYS A 130 12.00 9.71 -10.35
N ILE A 131 11.22 9.34 -9.32
CA ILE A 131 9.86 8.79 -9.47
C ILE A 131 8.80 9.85 -9.20
N ARG A 132 7.83 9.94 -10.09
CA ARG A 132 6.64 10.78 -9.99
C ARG A 132 5.44 10.10 -10.65
N THR A 133 4.25 10.68 -10.52
CA THR A 133 3.03 10.09 -11.05
C THR A 133 2.93 10.24 -12.58
N ARG A 134 2.25 9.31 -13.20
CA ARG A 134 1.65 9.51 -14.52
C ARG A 134 0.20 10.00 -14.35
N LYS A 135 -0.28 10.79 -15.31
CA LYS A 135 -1.67 11.31 -15.30
C LYS A 135 -2.71 10.22 -15.08
N ALA A 136 -2.55 9.06 -15.68
CA ALA A 136 -3.46 7.93 -15.53
C ALA A 136 -3.68 7.47 -14.06
N LEU A 137 -2.72 7.71 -13.16
CA LEU A 137 -2.92 7.51 -11.73
C LEU A 137 -3.71 8.68 -11.12
N VAL A 138 -3.35 9.91 -11.48
CA VAL A 138 -3.99 11.14 -10.96
C VAL A 138 -5.48 11.14 -11.31
N ASP A 139 -5.85 10.72 -12.53
CA ASP A 139 -7.23 10.61 -13.02
C ASP A 139 -8.10 9.60 -12.23
N LYS A 140 -7.49 8.75 -11.37
CA LYS A 140 -8.24 7.90 -10.44
C LYS A 140 -8.75 8.65 -9.21
N PHE A 141 -8.19 9.82 -8.93
CA PHE A 141 -8.53 10.67 -7.79
C PHE A 141 -9.29 11.93 -8.22
N PHE A 142 -9.05 12.43 -9.42
CA PHE A 142 -9.64 13.66 -9.94
C PHE A 142 -10.28 13.42 -11.30
N ALA A 143 -11.55 13.79 -11.44
CA ALA A 143 -12.25 13.69 -12.71
C ALA A 143 -11.73 14.72 -13.73
N ASN A 144 -11.34 15.91 -13.24
CA ASN A 144 -10.79 17.00 -14.05
C ASN A 144 -9.47 17.46 -13.43
N SER A 145 -8.49 17.81 -14.28
CA SER A 145 -7.20 18.31 -13.81
C SER A 145 -7.30 19.68 -13.12
N GLU A 146 -8.32 20.47 -13.41
CA GLU A 146 -8.63 21.75 -12.78
C GLU A 146 -9.09 21.64 -11.33
N ASP A 147 -9.54 20.44 -10.89
CA ASP A 147 -9.92 20.17 -9.52
C ASP A 147 -8.71 19.91 -8.61
N ILE A 148 -7.51 19.82 -9.18
CA ILE A 148 -6.28 19.53 -8.44
C ILE A 148 -5.77 20.84 -7.81
N PRO A 149 -5.60 20.92 -6.47
CA PRO A 149 -5.00 22.10 -5.83
C PRO A 149 -3.51 22.21 -6.18
N PHE A 150 -3.08 23.39 -6.65
CA PHE A 150 -1.67 23.73 -6.90
C PHE A 150 -1.17 24.85 -5.99
N THR A 151 -1.84 25.11 -4.88
CA THR A 151 -1.50 26.17 -3.94
C THR A 151 -0.10 25.96 -3.37
N GLU A 152 0.72 27.03 -3.41
CA GLU A 152 2.04 27.05 -2.81
C GLU A 152 1.97 27.49 -1.35
N TYR A 153 2.66 26.77 -0.49
CA TYR A 153 2.84 27.07 0.93
C TYR A 153 4.33 27.14 1.25
N THR A 154 4.81 28.30 1.74
CA THR A 154 6.22 28.53 2.11
C THR A 154 6.55 27.93 3.47
N ASP A 155 5.68 28.11 4.46
CA ASP A 155 5.94 27.78 5.85
C ASP A 155 5.53 26.34 6.20
N ASN A 156 4.46 25.85 5.56
CA ASN A 156 3.95 24.50 5.80
C ASN A 156 3.62 23.80 4.48
N LYS A 157 4.61 23.27 3.80
CA LYS A 157 4.44 22.56 2.52
C LYS A 157 3.51 21.33 2.61
N TRP A 158 3.36 20.73 3.80
CA TRP A 158 2.42 19.61 4.02
C TRP A 158 0.96 20.03 3.81
N GLN A 159 0.64 21.33 3.98
CA GLN A 159 -0.72 21.82 3.71
C GLN A 159 -1.16 21.56 2.27
N ASN A 160 -0.25 21.70 1.29
CA ASN A 160 -0.56 21.35 -0.10
C ASN A 160 -1.01 19.88 -0.25
N VAL A 161 -0.33 18.95 0.41
CA VAL A 161 -0.70 17.52 0.38
C VAL A 161 -2.07 17.30 1.02
N ARG A 162 -2.37 18.00 2.14
CA ARG A 162 -3.68 17.90 2.81
C ARG A 162 -4.81 18.48 1.97
N ASP A 163 -4.56 19.57 1.25
CA ASP A 163 -5.54 20.16 0.32
C ASP A 163 -5.84 19.20 -0.84
N VAL A 164 -4.82 18.51 -1.36
CA VAL A 164 -4.97 17.49 -2.42
C VAL A 164 -5.82 16.32 -1.93
N GLN A 165 -5.57 15.81 -0.72
CA GLN A 165 -6.38 14.75 -0.11
C GLN A 165 -7.84 15.19 0.09
N ALA A 166 -8.04 16.43 0.59
CA ALA A 166 -9.36 16.99 0.82
C ALA A 166 -10.15 17.16 -0.49
N ALA A 167 -9.51 17.67 -1.55
CA ALA A 167 -10.11 17.84 -2.87
C ALA A 167 -10.47 16.49 -3.52
N ALA A 168 -9.57 15.49 -3.38
CA ALA A 168 -9.81 14.13 -3.86
C ALA A 168 -10.87 13.38 -3.02
N LYS A 169 -11.17 13.83 -1.80
CA LYS A 169 -11.97 13.10 -0.79
C LYS A 169 -11.45 11.68 -0.57
N ASP A 170 -10.13 11.52 -0.58
CA ASP A 170 -9.46 10.24 -0.46
C ASP A 170 -8.08 10.44 0.20
N GLU A 171 -7.88 9.90 1.38
CA GLU A 171 -6.61 10.01 2.12
C GLU A 171 -5.41 9.37 1.40
N ARG A 172 -5.68 8.51 0.41
CA ARG A 172 -4.64 7.89 -0.42
C ARG A 172 -4.10 8.82 -1.51
N ALA A 173 -4.73 9.98 -1.73
CA ALA A 173 -4.26 11.01 -2.67
C ALA A 173 -3.04 11.76 -2.11
N LEU A 174 -2.01 11.04 -1.75
CA LEU A 174 -0.76 11.54 -1.18
C LEU A 174 0.14 12.09 -2.30
N PHE A 175 -0.21 13.25 -2.83
CA PHE A 175 0.54 13.94 -3.87
C PHE A 175 0.93 15.33 -3.42
N TYR A 176 2.14 15.78 -3.83
CA TYR A 176 2.59 17.14 -3.72
C TYR A 176 2.55 17.77 -5.12
N THR A 177 1.91 18.94 -5.24
CA THR A 177 1.56 19.55 -6.54
C THR A 177 2.27 20.86 -6.80
N THR A 178 2.75 21.57 -5.77
CA THR A 178 3.41 22.89 -5.93
C THR A 178 4.59 22.80 -6.89
N GLY A 179 4.58 23.65 -7.91
CA GLY A 179 5.61 23.67 -8.96
C GLY A 179 5.62 22.41 -9.85
N ARG A 180 4.54 21.63 -9.87
CA ARG A 180 4.38 20.40 -10.68
C ARG A 180 3.33 20.60 -11.78
N LYS A 181 3.32 19.67 -12.74
CA LYS A 181 2.25 19.51 -13.73
C LYS A 181 1.53 18.18 -13.48
N ALA A 182 0.23 18.11 -13.78
CA ALA A 182 -0.48 16.83 -13.74
C ALA A 182 0.00 15.88 -14.85
N GLU A 183 0.40 16.43 -15.99
CA GLU A 183 0.92 15.68 -17.14
C GLU A 183 2.41 15.36 -17.01
N LEU A 184 2.83 14.18 -17.47
CA LEU A 184 4.22 13.80 -17.63
C LEU A 184 4.61 13.98 -19.11
N GLU A 185 5.01 15.19 -19.49
CA GLU A 185 5.42 15.52 -20.86
C GLU A 185 6.85 15.09 -21.16
N SER A 186 7.75 15.26 -20.17
CA SER A 186 9.16 14.93 -20.31
C SER A 186 9.65 14.08 -19.15
N VAL A 187 10.17 12.90 -19.46
CA VAL A 187 10.77 11.98 -18.46
C VAL A 187 11.99 12.60 -17.78
N GLY A 188 12.72 13.48 -18.46
CA GLY A 188 13.90 14.16 -17.92
C GLY A 188 13.60 15.29 -16.92
N LYS A 189 12.33 15.72 -16.78
CA LYS A 189 11.95 16.81 -15.88
C LYS A 189 11.18 16.25 -14.69
N PHE A 190 11.74 16.33 -13.49
CA PHE A 190 11.09 15.87 -12.26
C PHE A 190 9.80 16.64 -11.92
N THR A 191 9.63 17.85 -12.41
CA THR A 191 8.42 18.66 -12.23
C THR A 191 7.26 18.30 -13.15
N ASP A 192 7.47 17.44 -14.15
CA ASP A 192 6.42 16.90 -15.00
C ASP A 192 5.85 15.61 -14.36
N GLY A 193 4.58 15.63 -14.01
CA GLY A 193 3.92 14.68 -13.13
C GLY A 193 3.93 15.12 -11.66
N LEU A 194 2.92 14.75 -10.88
CA LEU A 194 2.83 15.07 -9.46
C LEU A 194 3.86 14.26 -8.65
N SER A 195 4.39 14.86 -7.60
CA SER A 195 5.31 14.16 -6.71
C SER A 195 4.56 13.21 -5.76
N PHE A 196 5.09 12.02 -5.55
CA PHE A 196 4.47 10.96 -4.77
C PHE A 196 4.91 11.02 -3.31
N MET A 197 3.94 11.04 -2.37
CA MET A 197 4.20 11.28 -0.94
C MET A 197 3.90 10.07 -0.04
N LYS A 198 3.62 8.91 -0.60
CA LYS A 198 3.11 7.73 0.12
C LYS A 198 4.10 7.16 1.15
N TRP A 199 5.37 7.00 0.76
CA TRP A 199 6.40 6.38 1.59
C TRP A 199 7.16 7.43 2.40
N SER A 200 7.43 7.13 3.68
CA SER A 200 8.06 8.08 4.59
C SER A 200 8.95 7.37 5.60
N ASN A 201 10.07 7.99 5.95
CA ASN A 201 10.91 7.63 7.09
C ASN A 201 10.60 8.52 8.32
N LEU A 202 9.45 9.19 8.32
CA LEU A 202 8.92 9.84 9.53
C LEU A 202 8.16 8.81 10.35
N ARG A 203 8.22 8.94 11.67
CA ARG A 203 7.45 8.13 12.61
C ARG A 203 6.10 8.79 12.92
N SER A 204 5.07 7.98 13.13
CA SER A 204 3.73 8.47 13.49
C SER A 204 3.65 9.04 14.91
N ASP A 205 4.59 8.66 15.78
CA ASP A 205 4.72 9.16 17.16
C ASP A 205 5.53 10.47 17.28
N GLY A 206 6.05 10.99 16.16
CA GLY A 206 6.87 12.20 16.10
C GLY A 206 8.31 12.03 16.59
N GLN A 207 8.73 10.82 16.95
CA GLN A 207 10.12 10.54 17.31
C GLN A 207 10.99 10.46 16.04
N PRO A 208 12.31 10.64 16.13
CA PRO A 208 13.20 10.45 14.99
C PRO A 208 13.31 8.97 14.62
N ALA A 209 13.46 8.68 13.32
CA ALA A 209 13.92 7.38 12.84
C ALA A 209 15.39 7.15 13.24
N HIS A 210 15.86 5.89 13.18
CA HIS A 210 17.22 5.55 13.56
C HIS A 210 18.29 6.18 12.66
N ASP A 211 18.00 6.33 11.38
CA ASP A 211 18.94 6.90 10.40
C ASP A 211 18.17 7.83 9.44
N ALA A 212 18.73 9.02 9.19
CA ALA A 212 18.12 10.01 8.29
C ALA A 212 18.28 9.66 6.80
N LYS A 213 19.07 8.65 6.46
CA LYS A 213 19.31 8.20 5.09
C LYS A 213 18.66 6.83 4.83
N ILE A 214 18.95 5.85 5.69
CA ILE A 214 18.46 4.48 5.56
C ILE A 214 17.19 4.33 6.41
N PRO A 215 16.02 4.14 5.81
CA PRO A 215 14.75 4.16 6.54
C PRO A 215 14.50 2.91 7.37
N ASP A 216 13.72 3.11 8.43
CA ASP A 216 13.17 2.03 9.26
C ASP A 216 11.91 1.41 8.62
N THR A 217 11.29 2.09 7.68
CA THR A 217 9.97 1.74 7.12
C THR A 217 9.98 0.35 6.48
N ASP A 218 9.31 -0.59 7.09
CA ASP A 218 9.06 -1.91 6.51
C ASP A 218 8.23 -1.82 5.22
N ILE A 219 8.45 -2.76 4.29
CA ILE A 219 7.60 -2.89 3.11
C ILE A 219 6.45 -3.85 3.43
N PRO A 220 5.19 -3.39 3.54
CA PRO A 220 4.05 -4.27 3.70
C PRO A 220 3.84 -5.10 2.43
N PHE A 221 4.44 -6.31 2.41
CA PHE A 221 4.39 -7.20 1.25
C PHE A 221 3.00 -7.81 1.05
N PHE A 222 2.36 -8.24 2.15
CA PHE A 222 0.97 -8.65 2.19
C PHE A 222 0.20 -7.83 3.22
N ARG A 223 -0.96 -7.29 2.82
CA ARG A 223 -1.88 -6.54 3.67
C ARG A 223 -3.31 -7.06 3.55
N LEU A 224 -4.08 -6.90 4.62
CA LEU A 224 -5.49 -7.29 4.67
C LEU A 224 -6.33 -6.64 3.55
N ALA A 225 -6.02 -5.38 3.20
CA ALA A 225 -6.68 -4.67 2.11
C ALA A 225 -6.61 -5.42 0.77
N GLU A 226 -5.53 -6.16 0.51
CA GLU A 226 -5.42 -6.98 -0.70
C GLU A 226 -6.43 -8.13 -0.72
N ALA A 227 -6.69 -8.77 0.42
CA ALA A 227 -7.68 -9.83 0.50
C ALA A 227 -9.10 -9.33 0.14
N TYR A 228 -9.47 -8.11 0.59
CA TYR A 228 -10.71 -7.46 0.16
C TYR A 228 -10.75 -7.23 -1.35
N LEU A 229 -9.67 -6.70 -1.95
CA LEU A 229 -9.62 -6.45 -3.40
C LEU A 229 -9.69 -7.75 -4.22
N ILE A 230 -8.95 -8.78 -3.80
CA ILE A 230 -8.99 -10.10 -4.46
C ILE A 230 -10.41 -10.68 -4.40
N ARG A 231 -11.07 -10.63 -3.23
CA ARG A 231 -12.41 -11.18 -3.07
C ARG A 231 -13.44 -10.40 -3.88
N ALA A 232 -13.37 -9.08 -3.88
CA ALA A 232 -14.23 -8.22 -4.68
C ALA A 232 -14.11 -8.53 -6.18
N GLU A 233 -12.89 -8.60 -6.71
CA GLU A 233 -12.63 -8.94 -8.11
C GLU A 233 -13.11 -10.35 -8.43
N ALA A 234 -12.82 -11.32 -7.57
CA ALA A 234 -13.23 -12.70 -7.76
C ALA A 234 -14.76 -12.86 -7.77
N TYR A 235 -15.50 -12.13 -6.93
CA TYR A 235 -16.98 -12.09 -7.00
C TYR A 235 -17.48 -11.61 -8.37
N LEU A 236 -16.92 -10.52 -8.88
CA LEU A 236 -17.33 -9.97 -10.19
C LEU A 236 -17.03 -10.95 -11.33
N ARG A 237 -15.86 -11.62 -11.30
CA ARG A 237 -15.46 -12.58 -12.32
C ARG A 237 -16.22 -13.89 -12.24
N ALA A 238 -16.54 -14.38 -11.03
CA ALA A 238 -17.35 -15.57 -10.83
C ALA A 238 -18.81 -15.37 -11.26
N GLY A 239 -19.29 -14.13 -11.17
CA GLY A 239 -20.69 -13.81 -11.50
C GLY A 239 -21.69 -14.27 -10.44
N GLY A 240 -22.95 -14.29 -10.83
CA GLY A 240 -24.07 -14.69 -9.97
C GLY A 240 -24.89 -13.49 -9.43
N ALA A 241 -26.05 -13.78 -8.86
CA ALA A 241 -27.06 -12.77 -8.53
C ALA A 241 -26.57 -11.68 -7.55
N ASN A 242 -25.65 -12.01 -6.64
CA ASN A 242 -25.13 -11.09 -5.61
C ASN A 242 -23.69 -10.63 -5.86
N ALA A 243 -23.11 -10.93 -7.03
CA ALA A 243 -21.69 -10.67 -7.31
C ALA A 243 -21.32 -9.20 -7.11
N GLN A 244 -22.11 -8.29 -7.68
CA GLN A 244 -21.88 -6.84 -7.56
C GLN A 244 -22.03 -6.35 -6.11
N GLN A 245 -23.07 -6.81 -5.41
CA GLN A 245 -23.31 -6.44 -4.02
C GLN A 245 -22.19 -6.90 -3.11
N ASN A 246 -21.73 -8.15 -3.24
CA ASN A 246 -20.63 -8.69 -2.44
C ASN A 246 -19.31 -7.95 -2.74
N ALA A 247 -19.00 -7.70 -4.00
CA ALA A 247 -17.83 -6.93 -4.39
C ALA A 247 -17.89 -5.49 -3.83
N TRP A 248 -19.08 -4.86 -3.90
CA TRP A 248 -19.27 -3.51 -3.36
C TRP A 248 -19.02 -3.45 -1.85
N LEU A 249 -19.49 -4.43 -1.08
CA LEU A 249 -19.26 -4.50 0.38
C LEU A 249 -17.76 -4.54 0.72
N ASP A 250 -16.97 -5.30 -0.02
CA ASP A 250 -15.52 -5.36 0.15
C ASP A 250 -14.84 -4.04 -0.19
N ILE A 251 -15.22 -3.41 -1.30
CA ILE A 251 -14.69 -2.10 -1.68
C ILE A 251 -15.10 -1.03 -0.66
N LYS A 252 -16.36 -1.08 -0.19
CA LYS A 252 -16.88 -0.15 0.81
C LYS A 252 -16.09 -0.23 2.11
N ALA A 253 -15.76 -1.43 2.58
CA ALA A 253 -14.92 -1.61 3.78
C ALA A 253 -13.58 -0.87 3.69
N LEU A 254 -12.97 -0.83 2.49
CA LEU A 254 -11.72 -0.10 2.25
C LEU A 254 -11.91 1.42 2.11
N ARG A 255 -13.10 1.87 1.76
CA ARG A 255 -13.39 3.29 1.58
C ARG A 255 -13.87 3.97 2.86
N ASP A 256 -14.42 3.19 3.77
CA ASP A 256 -15.00 3.68 5.03
C ASP A 256 -13.95 3.78 6.17
N ARG A 257 -12.70 3.37 5.94
CA ARG A 257 -11.63 3.44 6.93
C ARG A 257 -11.05 4.82 7.09
#